data_4f9d1923e476d0a467216131c4163299
#
_entry.id   4f9d1923e476d0a467216131c4163299
#
_cell.length_a   1.000
_cell.length_b   1.000
_cell.length_c   1.000
_cell.angle_alpha   90.00
_cell.angle_beta   90.00
_cell.angle_gamma   90.00
#
_symmetry.space_group_name_H-M   'P 1'
#
loop_
_entity.id
_entity.type
_entity.pdbx_description
1 polymer ?
#
loop_
_entity_poly.entity_id
_entity_poly.type
_entity_poly.pdbx_seq_one_letter_code
_entity_poly.pdbx_strand_id
1 'polypeptide(L)'
;ARLDDLYLIKYRETVAKTSPPVELLRPEGAPHAYFAEFGWTGANVAGLPSSSTVWTLTQGATLTPGQPVTLTYANGQGLTFTRRIAVDDRFMFTVTDTVANTGATPVTLAPYGSVQRQGRPAVTKGSEIVHEGAIGALGADKATLQQIKYKDWAKKGGRETASKGGWVGITDKYWLAALIPAQGEQITGQFRDTKTAGLDVFDANFVGQARAIAPGSQISETSHLFAGAKTVPLLQDYEAKLHIPRFDDAVDWGMFCFFTRPIFQF
;
A
#
# COMPACT_ATOMS: atom_id res chain seq x y z
N ALA A 1 6.37 -9.30 7.38
CA ALA A 1 7.38 -8.79 6.45
C ALA A 1 6.88 -7.47 5.86
N ARG A 2 7.76 -6.49 5.74
CA ARG A 2 7.51 -5.16 5.19
C ARG A 2 8.19 -5.00 3.84
N LEU A 3 7.72 -4.04 3.08
CA LEU A 3 8.38 -3.47 1.91
C LEU A 3 8.82 -2.06 2.33
N ASP A 4 10.10 -1.90 2.67
CA ASP A 4 10.59 -0.75 3.40
C ASP A 4 11.97 -0.22 2.95
N ASP A 5 12.55 -0.79 1.91
CA ASP A 5 13.82 -0.32 1.34
C ASP A 5 13.73 -0.40 -0.19
N LEU A 6 13.26 0.70 -0.81
CA LEU A 6 13.02 0.74 -2.25
C LEU A 6 13.66 1.96 -2.90
N TYR A 7 14.62 1.70 -3.79
CA TYR A 7 15.26 2.70 -4.63
C TYR A 7 14.75 2.63 -6.08
N LEU A 8 14.33 3.77 -6.60
CA LEU A 8 13.94 3.92 -8.01
C LEU A 8 15.18 4.27 -8.84
N ILE A 9 15.96 3.27 -9.22
CA ILE A 9 17.30 3.44 -9.81
C ILE A 9 17.32 4.19 -11.17
N LYS A 10 16.19 4.25 -11.87
CA LYS A 10 16.03 5.01 -13.12
C LYS A 10 15.76 6.51 -12.87
N TYR A 11 15.52 6.90 -11.62
CA TYR A 11 15.21 8.29 -11.25
C TYR A 11 16.25 8.83 -10.29
N ARG A 12 16.49 10.12 -10.35
CA ARG A 12 17.44 10.82 -9.49
C ARG A 12 16.71 11.83 -8.61
N GLU A 13 17.23 12.05 -7.40
CA GLU A 13 16.64 13.02 -6.47
C GLU A 13 16.71 14.46 -7.01
N THR A 14 17.74 14.77 -7.80
CA THR A 14 17.91 16.06 -8.46
C THR A 14 18.29 15.88 -9.93
N VAL A 15 18.31 16.98 -10.69
CA VAL A 15 18.72 16.99 -12.11
C VAL A 15 20.23 16.76 -12.31
N ALA A 16 21.03 16.79 -11.26
CA ALA A 16 22.47 16.53 -11.35
C ALA A 16 22.74 15.05 -11.68
N LYS A 17 23.59 14.76 -12.66
CA LYS A 17 23.92 13.39 -13.07
C LYS A 17 24.55 12.55 -11.94
N THR A 18 25.20 13.20 -10.97
CA THR A 18 25.81 12.57 -9.79
C THR A 18 24.84 12.40 -8.60
N SER A 19 23.60 12.88 -8.74
CA SER A 19 22.58 12.73 -7.69
C SER A 19 22.27 11.26 -7.44
N PRO A 20 22.05 10.84 -6.19
CA PRO A 20 21.67 9.48 -5.87
C PRO A 20 20.32 9.10 -6.50
N PRO A 21 20.02 7.80 -6.63
CA PRO A 21 18.70 7.35 -7.02
C PRO A 21 17.68 7.76 -5.96
N VAL A 22 16.41 7.92 -6.37
CA VAL A 22 15.30 8.24 -5.46
C VAL A 22 15.06 7.07 -4.52
N GLU A 23 15.19 7.30 -3.21
CA GLU A 23 14.76 6.38 -2.17
C GLU A 23 13.27 6.63 -1.89
N LEU A 24 12.40 5.78 -2.43
CA LEU A 24 10.95 5.94 -2.25
C LEU A 24 10.48 5.38 -0.93
N LEU A 25 10.86 4.13 -0.61
CA LEU A 25 10.53 3.53 0.69
C LEU A 25 11.78 3.49 1.55
N ARG A 26 11.58 3.70 2.86
CA ARG A 26 12.64 3.81 3.86
C ARG A 26 12.25 3.07 5.13
N PRO A 27 13.15 2.26 5.73
CA PRO A 27 12.84 1.42 6.87
C PRO A 27 12.29 2.16 8.08
N GLU A 28 11.44 1.48 8.86
CA GLU A 28 11.05 1.94 10.19
C GLU A 28 12.30 2.09 11.09
N GLY A 29 12.33 3.17 11.83
CA GLY A 29 13.50 3.53 12.66
C GLY A 29 14.52 4.43 11.95
N ALA A 30 14.51 4.50 10.62
CA ALA A 30 15.25 5.51 9.88
C ALA A 30 14.52 6.88 9.95
N PRO A 31 15.25 8.01 9.88
CA PRO A 31 14.62 9.32 9.77
C PRO A 31 13.70 9.37 8.55
N HIS A 32 12.47 9.89 8.74
CA HIS A 32 11.46 9.97 7.70
C HIS A 32 11.07 8.60 7.09
N ALA A 33 10.93 7.58 7.95
CA ALA A 33 10.52 6.25 7.53
C ALA A 33 9.27 6.30 6.65
N TYR A 34 9.27 5.46 5.59
CA TYR A 34 8.18 5.35 4.65
C TYR A 34 8.14 3.91 4.13
N PHE A 35 7.12 3.17 4.51
CA PHE A 35 7.07 1.73 4.24
C PHE A 35 5.65 1.24 4.03
N ALA A 36 5.54 0.06 3.44
CA ALA A 36 4.27 -0.65 3.29
C ALA A 36 4.32 -1.99 4.03
N GLU A 37 3.22 -2.38 4.63
CA GLU A 37 3.06 -3.68 5.25
C GLU A 37 1.70 -4.31 4.93
N PHE A 38 1.67 -5.65 4.96
CA PHE A 38 0.47 -6.44 4.84
C PHE A 38 0.40 -7.41 6.01
N GLY A 39 -0.78 -7.79 6.42
CA GLY A 39 -0.95 -8.71 7.52
C GLY A 39 -2.40 -9.14 7.75
N TRP A 40 -2.58 -9.76 8.90
CA TRP A 40 -3.85 -10.26 9.36
C TRP A 40 -4.13 -9.74 10.76
N THR A 41 -5.38 -9.37 11.00
CA THR A 41 -5.87 -8.98 12.31
C THR A 41 -7.03 -9.88 12.74
N GLY A 42 -7.19 -10.08 14.04
CA GLY A 42 -8.27 -10.89 14.59
C GLY A 42 -8.38 -10.71 16.09
N ALA A 43 -9.61 -10.63 16.61
CA ALA A 43 -9.85 -10.52 18.03
C ALA A 43 -9.50 -11.86 18.71
N ASN A 44 -8.73 -11.78 19.80
CA ASN A 44 -8.36 -12.94 20.63
C ASN A 44 -7.60 -14.06 19.90
N VAL A 45 -6.91 -13.76 18.80
CA VAL A 45 -6.04 -14.70 18.11
C VAL A 45 -4.59 -14.39 18.47
N ALA A 46 -3.98 -15.29 19.23
CA ALA A 46 -2.60 -15.13 19.66
C ALA A 46 -1.60 -15.50 18.55
N GLY A 47 -0.40 -14.90 18.60
CA GLY A 47 0.70 -15.23 17.70
C GLY A 47 0.50 -14.80 16.25
N LEU A 48 -0.34 -13.78 16.01
CA LEU A 48 -0.41 -13.16 14.68
C LEU A 48 0.94 -12.51 14.33
N PRO A 49 1.35 -12.54 13.05
CA PRO A 49 2.58 -11.89 12.62
C PRO A 49 2.53 -10.38 12.93
N SER A 50 3.59 -9.87 13.54
CA SER A 50 3.79 -8.46 13.87
C SER A 50 4.97 -7.88 13.08
N SER A 51 5.27 -6.61 13.32
CA SER A 51 6.44 -5.92 12.76
C SER A 51 7.77 -6.59 13.15
N SER A 52 7.82 -7.23 14.31
CA SER A 52 9.01 -7.92 14.83
C SER A 52 9.07 -9.42 14.45
N THR A 53 8.07 -9.94 13.76
CA THR A 53 8.05 -11.35 13.37
C THR A 53 9.15 -11.66 12.35
N VAL A 54 9.97 -12.66 12.66
CA VAL A 54 10.96 -13.17 11.73
C VAL A 54 10.30 -14.23 10.85
N TRP A 55 10.32 -13.99 9.55
CA TRP A 55 9.81 -14.89 8.54
C TRP A 55 10.94 -15.74 7.96
N THR A 56 10.63 -16.98 7.60
CA THR A 56 11.57 -17.87 6.92
C THR A 56 11.35 -17.79 5.41
N LEU A 57 12.42 -17.53 4.64
CA LEU A 57 12.38 -17.62 3.19
C LEU A 57 12.33 -19.10 2.79
N THR A 58 11.22 -19.54 2.21
CA THR A 58 10.99 -20.95 1.84
C THR A 58 11.10 -21.22 0.34
N GLN A 59 10.90 -20.20 -0.50
CA GLN A 59 11.09 -20.31 -1.95
C GLN A 59 11.66 -19.00 -2.52
N GLY A 60 12.47 -19.15 -3.57
CA GLY A 60 13.19 -18.04 -4.19
C GLY A 60 14.44 -17.65 -3.38
N ALA A 61 15.21 -16.73 -3.92
CA ALA A 61 16.40 -16.18 -3.25
C ALA A 61 16.38 -14.64 -3.31
N THR A 62 16.03 -14.10 -4.45
CA THR A 62 15.96 -12.65 -4.71
C THR A 62 14.69 -12.35 -5.46
N LEU A 63 13.97 -11.33 -4.99
CA LEU A 63 12.76 -10.84 -5.66
C LEU A 63 13.15 -10.01 -6.87
N THR A 64 12.81 -10.49 -8.05
CA THR A 64 12.97 -9.77 -9.32
C THR A 64 11.74 -10.01 -10.20
N PRO A 65 11.54 -9.22 -11.27
CA PRO A 65 10.49 -9.52 -12.24
C PRO A 65 10.61 -10.97 -12.76
N GLY A 66 9.51 -11.72 -12.63
CA GLY A 66 9.47 -13.13 -12.99
C GLY A 66 10.04 -14.12 -11.95
N GLN A 67 10.68 -13.64 -10.88
CA GLN A 67 11.23 -14.47 -9.79
C GLN A 67 10.63 -14.07 -8.45
N PRO A 68 9.46 -14.58 -8.09
CA PRO A 68 8.83 -14.30 -6.82
C PRO A 68 9.57 -14.99 -5.66
N VAL A 69 9.34 -14.47 -4.46
CA VAL A 69 9.81 -15.10 -3.21
C VAL A 69 8.63 -15.53 -2.35
N THR A 70 8.81 -16.56 -1.54
CA THR A 70 7.81 -17.02 -0.58
C THR A 70 8.41 -17.06 0.82
N LEU A 71 7.72 -16.43 1.75
CA LEU A 71 8.05 -16.36 3.16
C LEU A 71 7.00 -17.15 3.96
N THR A 72 7.42 -17.82 5.00
CA THR A 72 6.53 -18.60 5.87
C THR A 72 6.79 -18.29 7.35
N TYR A 73 5.72 -18.23 8.12
CA TYR A 73 5.75 -18.10 9.57
C TYR A 73 4.69 -19.01 10.19
N ALA A 74 5.11 -19.85 11.16
CA ALA A 74 4.21 -20.66 11.98
C ALA A 74 4.15 -20.09 13.39
N ASN A 75 2.95 -19.85 13.92
CA ASN A 75 2.79 -19.27 15.26
C ASN A 75 2.94 -20.28 16.41
N GLY A 76 3.15 -21.54 16.11
CA GLY A 76 3.23 -22.62 17.11
C GLY A 76 1.89 -22.99 17.77
N GLN A 77 0.78 -22.40 17.34
CA GLN A 77 -0.57 -22.57 17.89
C GLN A 77 -1.59 -23.02 16.83
N GLY A 78 -1.09 -23.66 15.77
CA GLY A 78 -1.91 -24.20 14.70
C GLY A 78 -2.15 -23.27 13.52
N LEU A 79 -1.57 -22.07 13.49
CA LEU A 79 -1.66 -21.20 12.31
C LEU A 79 -0.33 -21.12 11.58
N THR A 80 -0.38 -21.32 10.28
CA THR A 80 0.76 -21.11 9.37
C THR A 80 0.41 -20.03 8.37
N PHE A 81 1.24 -19.01 8.30
CA PHE A 81 1.15 -17.87 7.39
C PHE A 81 2.16 -18.03 6.28
N THR A 82 1.71 -17.97 5.05
CA THR A 82 2.56 -18.02 3.85
C THR A 82 2.34 -16.74 3.05
N ARG A 83 3.41 -16.02 2.75
CA ARG A 83 3.39 -14.80 1.95
C ARG A 83 4.23 -14.98 0.71
N ARG A 84 3.58 -14.94 -0.44
CA ARG A 84 4.26 -14.89 -1.73
C ARG A 84 4.29 -13.45 -2.23
N ILE A 85 5.48 -12.96 -2.57
CA ILE A 85 5.69 -11.62 -3.11
C ILE A 85 6.23 -11.76 -4.52
N ALA A 86 5.58 -11.12 -5.48
CA ALA A 86 6.05 -10.95 -6.84
C ALA A 86 6.15 -9.46 -7.15
N VAL A 87 6.99 -9.08 -8.10
CA VAL A 87 7.10 -7.72 -8.62
C VAL A 87 7.17 -7.76 -10.13
N ASP A 88 6.54 -6.81 -10.80
CA ASP A 88 6.70 -6.60 -12.23
C ASP A 88 7.86 -5.62 -12.53
N ASP A 89 8.06 -5.30 -13.79
CA ASP A 89 9.11 -4.38 -14.26
C ASP A 89 8.71 -2.90 -14.17
N ARG A 90 7.50 -2.59 -13.66
CA ARG A 90 6.90 -1.27 -13.68
C ARG A 90 6.30 -0.84 -12.33
N PHE A 91 6.92 -1.27 -11.21
CA PHE A 91 6.61 -0.82 -9.85
C PHE A 91 5.41 -1.46 -9.16
N MET A 92 4.77 -2.49 -9.73
CA MET A 92 3.67 -3.20 -9.08
C MET A 92 4.16 -4.44 -8.36
N PHE A 93 3.96 -4.46 -7.05
CA PHE A 93 4.16 -5.64 -6.21
C PHE A 93 2.82 -6.37 -6.05
N THR A 94 2.84 -7.69 -6.17
CA THR A 94 1.70 -8.56 -5.86
C THR A 94 2.03 -9.36 -4.62
N VAL A 95 1.19 -9.23 -3.60
CA VAL A 95 1.33 -9.92 -2.32
C VAL A 95 0.16 -10.89 -2.17
N THR A 96 0.45 -12.17 -2.14
CA THR A 96 -0.54 -13.22 -1.87
C THR A 96 -0.25 -13.82 -0.51
N ASP A 97 -1.16 -13.59 0.42
CA ASP A 97 -1.10 -14.10 1.78
C ASP A 97 -2.06 -15.28 1.94
N THR A 98 -1.57 -16.38 2.47
CA THR A 98 -2.37 -17.56 2.81
C THR A 98 -2.24 -17.86 4.29
N VAL A 99 -3.35 -18.13 4.96
CA VAL A 99 -3.38 -18.60 6.34
C VAL A 99 -4.02 -19.98 6.37
N ALA A 100 -3.25 -20.98 6.86
CA ALA A 100 -3.73 -22.33 7.09
C ALA A 100 -3.97 -22.53 8.59
N ASN A 101 -5.12 -23.09 8.94
CA ASN A 101 -5.48 -23.45 10.31
C ASN A 101 -5.39 -24.99 10.49
N THR A 102 -4.32 -25.45 11.11
CA THR A 102 -4.13 -26.85 11.49
C THR A 102 -4.48 -27.10 12.96
N GLY A 103 -4.95 -26.09 13.67
CA GLY A 103 -5.44 -26.18 15.05
C GLY A 103 -6.81 -26.88 15.15
N ALA A 104 -7.28 -27.06 16.37
CA ALA A 104 -8.52 -27.77 16.65
C ALA A 104 -9.78 -26.85 16.65
N THR A 105 -9.60 -25.52 16.68
CA THR A 105 -10.69 -24.55 16.78
C THR A 105 -10.69 -23.61 15.58
N PRO A 106 -11.87 -23.15 15.11
CA PRO A 106 -11.94 -22.12 14.08
C PRO A 106 -11.35 -20.79 14.58
N VAL A 107 -10.72 -20.05 13.69
CA VAL A 107 -10.22 -18.69 13.94
C VAL A 107 -10.86 -17.72 12.96
N THR A 108 -11.06 -16.47 13.37
CA THR A 108 -11.60 -15.43 12.48
C THR A 108 -10.56 -14.34 12.29
N LEU A 109 -10.18 -14.10 11.04
CA LEU A 109 -9.14 -13.14 10.65
C LEU A 109 -9.62 -12.24 9.53
N ALA A 110 -9.16 -10.99 9.55
CA ALA A 110 -9.32 -10.02 8.49
C ALA A 110 -7.95 -9.63 7.92
N PRO A 111 -7.78 -9.58 6.60
CA PRO A 111 -6.54 -9.08 5.98
C PRO A 111 -6.47 -7.56 6.12
N TYR A 112 -5.27 -7.01 6.20
CA TYR A 112 -5.03 -5.57 6.13
C TYR A 112 -3.79 -5.24 5.31
N GLY A 113 -3.76 -4.02 4.81
CA GLY A 113 -2.56 -3.40 4.25
C GLY A 113 -2.43 -1.97 4.77
N SER A 114 -1.22 -1.51 4.98
CA SER A 114 -0.89 -0.17 5.48
C SER A 114 0.30 0.41 4.76
N VAL A 115 0.21 1.67 4.35
CA VAL A 115 1.35 2.50 3.93
C VAL A 115 1.51 3.61 4.95
N GLN A 116 2.67 3.64 5.60
CA GLN A 116 2.98 4.61 6.66
C GLN A 116 4.15 5.50 6.27
N ARG A 117 4.02 6.79 6.60
CA ARG A 117 5.08 7.78 6.42
C ARG A 117 5.27 8.62 7.67
N GLN A 118 6.50 8.75 8.14
CA GLN A 118 6.88 9.58 9.27
C GLN A 118 7.35 10.94 8.79
N GLY A 119 6.69 11.99 9.29
CA GLY A 119 6.97 13.36 8.90
C GLY A 119 6.49 13.71 7.50
N ARG A 120 6.58 14.98 7.16
CA ARG A 120 6.23 15.50 5.83
C ARG A 120 7.46 15.50 4.94
N PRO A 121 7.29 15.32 3.62
CA PRO A 121 8.38 15.54 2.68
C PRO A 121 8.88 16.97 2.77
N ALA A 122 10.16 17.19 2.48
CA ALA A 122 10.68 18.54 2.35
C ALA A 122 9.90 19.30 1.26
N VAL A 123 9.46 20.51 1.59
CA VAL A 123 8.72 21.35 0.62
C VAL A 123 9.65 21.71 -0.53
N THR A 124 9.38 21.15 -1.70
CA THR A 124 10.04 21.56 -2.94
C THR A 124 9.29 22.74 -3.56
N LYS A 125 10.01 23.73 -4.11
CA LYS A 125 9.39 24.85 -4.83
C LYS A 125 8.42 24.34 -5.89
N GLY A 126 7.17 24.81 -5.87
CA GLY A 126 6.12 24.41 -6.80
C GLY A 126 5.29 23.19 -6.38
N SER A 127 5.54 22.58 -5.21
CA SER A 127 4.68 21.52 -4.67
C SER A 127 3.34 22.04 -4.12
N GLU A 128 3.20 23.36 -3.95
CA GLU A 128 1.97 23.99 -3.43
C GLU A 128 0.76 23.84 -4.36
N ILE A 129 0.99 23.64 -5.66
CA ILE A 129 -0.04 23.56 -6.71
C ILE A 129 -0.53 22.11 -6.86
N VAL A 130 0.32 21.13 -6.58
CA VAL A 130 0.04 19.69 -6.74
C VAL A 130 -0.47 19.10 -5.44
N HIS A 131 -1.37 18.11 -5.51
CA HIS A 131 -1.83 17.39 -4.32
C HIS A 131 -0.71 16.48 -3.79
N GLU A 132 -0.38 16.65 -2.51
CA GLU A 132 0.53 15.79 -1.74
C GLU A 132 -0.14 15.41 -0.40
N GLY A 133 -0.16 14.11 -0.08
CA GLY A 133 -0.80 13.57 1.11
C GLY A 133 -1.57 12.28 0.85
N ALA A 134 -2.66 12.10 1.61
CA ALA A 134 -3.57 10.97 1.43
C ALA A 134 -4.29 11.06 0.10
N ILE A 135 -4.40 9.93 -0.58
CA ILE A 135 -5.16 9.79 -1.82
C ILE A 135 -5.74 8.38 -1.92
N GLY A 136 -6.93 8.27 -2.53
CA GLY A 136 -7.55 6.97 -2.79
C GLY A 136 -8.86 7.10 -3.52
N ALA A 137 -9.34 6.00 -4.09
CA ALA A 137 -10.69 5.92 -4.66
C ALA A 137 -11.46 4.83 -3.92
N LEU A 138 -12.46 5.24 -3.15
CA LEU A 138 -13.26 4.41 -2.25
C LEU A 138 -14.74 4.67 -2.42
N GLY A 139 -15.56 3.65 -2.19
CA GLY A 139 -17.02 3.75 -2.16
C GLY A 139 -17.67 2.38 -2.28
N ALA A 140 -18.83 2.21 -1.62
CA ALA A 140 -19.57 0.95 -1.62
C ALA A 140 -20.23 0.65 -2.98
N ASP A 141 -20.87 1.66 -3.59
CA ASP A 141 -21.55 1.54 -4.88
C ASP A 141 -20.71 2.09 -6.02
N LYS A 142 -20.08 3.24 -5.79
CA LYS A 142 -19.23 3.93 -6.77
C LYS A 142 -18.00 4.51 -6.08
N ALA A 143 -16.83 4.14 -6.57
CA ALA A 143 -15.59 4.69 -6.08
C ALA A 143 -15.48 6.20 -6.39
N THR A 144 -15.22 6.99 -5.37
CA THR A 144 -14.99 8.43 -5.45
C THR A 144 -13.58 8.77 -5.02
N LEU A 145 -12.95 9.71 -5.72
CA LEU A 145 -11.62 10.18 -5.35
C LEU A 145 -11.67 10.91 -4.01
N GLN A 146 -10.81 10.52 -3.10
CA GLN A 146 -10.61 11.14 -1.79
C GLN A 146 -9.18 11.65 -1.70
N GLN A 147 -9.03 12.89 -1.25
CA GLN A 147 -7.74 13.55 -1.13
C GLN A 147 -7.68 14.35 0.17
N ILE A 148 -6.59 14.23 0.92
CA ILE A 148 -6.33 15.01 2.13
C ILE A 148 -4.87 15.48 2.09
N LYS A 149 -4.64 16.80 1.96
CA LYS A 149 -3.27 17.35 1.99
C LYS A 149 -2.62 17.08 3.35
N TYR A 150 -1.31 16.86 3.40
CA TYR A 150 -0.59 16.61 4.66
C TYR A 150 -0.93 17.60 5.78
N LYS A 151 -1.00 18.90 5.45
CA LYS A 151 -1.33 19.94 6.43
C LYS A 151 -2.73 19.81 7.03
N ASP A 152 -3.67 19.30 6.26
CA ASP A 152 -5.07 19.11 6.68
C ASP A 152 -5.27 17.76 7.34
N TRP A 153 -4.50 16.75 6.94
CA TRP A 153 -4.55 15.41 7.49
C TRP A 153 -4.21 15.44 8.99
N ALA A 154 -3.09 16.08 9.35
CA ALA A 154 -2.70 16.25 10.75
C ALA A 154 -3.67 17.09 11.61
N LYS A 155 -4.56 17.89 10.98
CA LYS A 155 -5.50 18.77 11.68
C LYS A 155 -6.91 18.20 11.80
N LYS A 156 -7.37 17.50 10.77
CA LYS A 156 -8.77 17.05 10.65
C LYS A 156 -9.00 15.65 11.25
N GLY A 157 -7.93 14.98 11.63
CA GLY A 157 -8.00 13.58 12.05
C GLY A 157 -8.27 12.63 10.87
N GLY A 158 -8.49 11.37 11.18
CA GLY A 158 -8.65 10.33 10.18
C GLY A 158 -10.00 10.35 9.47
N ARG A 159 -10.05 9.65 8.35
CA ARG A 159 -11.27 9.34 7.60
C ARG A 159 -11.37 7.84 7.42
N GLU A 160 -12.56 7.32 7.58
CA GLU A 160 -12.90 5.93 7.34
C GLU A 160 -14.01 5.83 6.30
N THR A 161 -13.90 4.91 5.35
CA THR A 161 -14.86 4.74 4.26
C THR A 161 -15.05 3.27 3.95
N ALA A 162 -16.28 2.78 4.06
CA ALA A 162 -16.65 1.47 3.55
C ALA A 162 -16.58 1.46 2.02
N SER A 163 -15.98 0.41 1.44
CA SER A 163 -15.73 0.32 0.01
C SER A 163 -15.84 -1.11 -0.49
N LYS A 164 -16.19 -1.27 -1.75
CA LYS A 164 -16.03 -2.51 -2.48
C LYS A 164 -14.81 -2.38 -3.39
N GLY A 165 -13.71 -3.02 -3.01
CA GLY A 165 -12.42 -2.78 -3.67
C GLY A 165 -11.95 -1.33 -3.54
N GLY A 166 -11.39 -0.78 -4.61
CA GLY A 166 -10.78 0.54 -4.62
C GLY A 166 -9.30 0.51 -4.27
N TRP A 167 -8.77 1.64 -3.83
CA TRP A 167 -7.36 1.77 -3.42
C TRP A 167 -7.17 2.94 -2.47
N VAL A 168 -6.11 2.87 -1.66
CA VAL A 168 -5.68 3.94 -0.74
C VAL A 168 -4.16 4.07 -0.77
N GLY A 169 -3.65 5.27 -0.57
CA GLY A 169 -2.20 5.47 -0.57
C GLY A 169 -1.79 6.87 -0.14
N ILE A 170 -0.51 7.11 -0.33
CA ILE A 170 0.15 8.39 -0.08
C ILE A 170 0.81 8.84 -1.39
N THR A 171 0.55 10.08 -1.78
CA THR A 171 1.11 10.66 -3.00
C THR A 171 1.97 11.88 -2.69
N ASP A 172 3.08 11.98 -3.39
CA ASP A 172 3.91 13.16 -3.51
C ASP A 172 3.82 13.70 -4.95
N LYS A 173 4.54 14.76 -5.27
CA LYS A 173 4.50 15.39 -6.60
C LYS A 173 4.67 14.41 -7.77
N TYR A 174 5.62 13.47 -7.66
CA TYR A 174 5.97 12.53 -8.74
C TYR A 174 5.77 11.06 -8.35
N TRP A 175 5.60 10.76 -7.06
CA TRP A 175 5.63 9.43 -6.52
C TRP A 175 4.31 9.05 -5.89
N LEU A 176 4.02 7.76 -5.96
CA LEU A 176 2.83 7.17 -5.35
C LEU A 176 3.21 5.86 -4.68
N ALA A 177 2.78 5.68 -3.43
CA ALA A 177 2.69 4.37 -2.79
C ALA A 177 1.22 4.10 -2.51
N ALA A 178 0.62 3.14 -3.22
CA ALA A 178 -0.81 2.84 -3.15
C ALA A 178 -1.03 1.35 -2.92
N LEU A 179 -1.91 1.05 -1.97
CA LEU A 179 -2.42 -0.27 -1.67
C LEU A 179 -3.68 -0.52 -2.47
N ILE A 180 -3.74 -1.66 -3.12
CA ILE A 180 -4.86 -2.10 -3.95
C ILE A 180 -5.32 -3.45 -3.41
N PRO A 181 -6.40 -3.51 -2.59
CA PRO A 181 -7.01 -4.76 -2.15
C PRO A 181 -7.68 -5.49 -3.31
N ALA A 182 -8.14 -6.71 -3.08
CA ALA A 182 -8.95 -7.45 -4.05
C ALA A 182 -10.21 -6.66 -4.42
N GLN A 183 -10.42 -6.42 -5.71
CA GLN A 183 -11.43 -5.47 -6.19
C GLN A 183 -12.89 -5.94 -6.03
N GLY A 184 -13.11 -7.22 -5.78
CA GLY A 184 -14.44 -7.77 -5.50
C GLY A 184 -14.86 -7.75 -4.05
N GLU A 185 -13.93 -7.50 -3.14
CA GLU A 185 -14.09 -7.68 -1.70
C GLU A 185 -14.56 -6.41 -0.99
N GLN A 186 -15.31 -6.60 0.11
CA GLN A 186 -15.68 -5.51 0.99
C GLN A 186 -14.49 -5.16 1.88
N ILE A 187 -14.16 -3.89 1.94
CA ILE A 187 -13.09 -3.35 2.78
C ILE A 187 -13.56 -2.09 3.52
N THR A 188 -12.81 -1.72 4.53
CA THR A 188 -12.82 -0.38 5.11
C THR A 188 -11.49 0.28 4.80
N GLY A 189 -11.50 1.30 3.94
CA GLY A 189 -10.33 2.14 3.67
C GLY A 189 -10.24 3.26 4.70
N GLN A 190 -9.01 3.57 5.15
CA GLN A 190 -8.79 4.51 6.25
C GLN A 190 -7.59 5.41 5.95
N PHE A 191 -7.73 6.69 6.32
CA PHE A 191 -6.61 7.62 6.43
C PHE A 191 -6.50 8.04 7.90
N ARG A 192 -5.41 7.70 8.55
CA ARG A 192 -5.15 7.99 9.97
C ARG A 192 -3.94 8.88 10.13
N ASP A 193 -3.94 9.63 11.22
CA ASP A 193 -2.81 10.44 11.66
C ASP A 193 -2.56 10.16 13.14
N THR A 194 -1.32 9.86 13.46
CA THR A 194 -0.85 9.65 14.83
C THR A 194 0.47 10.41 15.04
N LYS A 195 0.95 10.45 16.26
CA LYS A 195 2.26 11.04 16.58
C LYS A 195 3.17 10.02 17.25
N THR A 196 4.39 9.94 16.74
CA THR A 196 5.44 9.13 17.36
C THR A 196 6.68 10.00 17.52
N ALA A 197 7.20 10.11 18.73
CA ALA A 197 8.37 10.95 19.07
C ALA A 197 8.24 12.41 18.57
N GLY A 198 7.03 12.97 18.61
CA GLY A 198 6.75 14.35 18.19
C GLY A 198 6.57 14.55 16.67
N LEU A 199 6.78 13.52 15.85
CA LEU A 199 6.54 13.54 14.42
C LEU A 199 5.14 13.03 14.09
N ASP A 200 4.48 13.64 13.10
CA ASP A 200 3.26 13.13 12.51
C ASP A 200 3.57 11.80 11.80
N VAL A 201 2.72 10.79 12.01
CA VAL A 201 2.75 9.52 11.29
C VAL A 201 1.48 9.41 10.48
N PHE A 202 1.61 9.52 9.18
CA PHE A 202 0.53 9.42 8.22
C PHE A 202 0.36 7.96 7.80
N ASP A 203 -0.85 7.43 7.93
CA ASP A 203 -1.18 6.05 7.63
C ASP A 203 -2.39 5.98 6.70
N ALA A 204 -2.16 5.48 5.48
CA ALA A 204 -3.21 5.10 4.55
C ALA A 204 -3.32 3.58 4.58
N ASN A 205 -4.46 3.05 4.99
CA ASN A 205 -4.64 1.61 5.16
C ASN A 205 -6.01 1.11 4.73
N PHE A 206 -6.13 -0.19 4.57
CA PHE A 206 -7.40 -0.88 4.45
C PHE A 206 -7.46 -2.08 5.38
N VAL A 207 -8.66 -2.42 5.79
CA VAL A 207 -8.98 -3.67 6.49
C VAL A 207 -10.07 -4.37 5.68
N GLY A 208 -9.83 -5.63 5.32
CA GLY A 208 -10.80 -6.46 4.61
C GLY A 208 -11.85 -7.06 5.53
N GLN A 209 -12.77 -7.80 4.95
CA GLN A 209 -13.80 -8.50 5.71
C GLN A 209 -13.21 -9.64 6.53
N ALA A 210 -13.66 -9.76 7.78
CA ALA A 210 -13.28 -10.88 8.64
C ALA A 210 -13.88 -12.19 8.11
N ARG A 211 -13.05 -13.22 8.02
CA ARG A 211 -13.43 -14.57 7.54
C ARG A 211 -13.06 -15.62 8.55
N ALA A 212 -13.96 -16.59 8.78
CA ALA A 212 -13.69 -17.74 9.63
C ALA A 212 -12.87 -18.78 8.86
N ILE A 213 -11.84 -19.33 9.50
CA ILE A 213 -10.99 -20.41 8.98
C ILE A 213 -11.21 -21.62 9.87
N ALA A 214 -11.93 -22.62 9.34
CA ALA A 214 -12.21 -23.85 10.06
C ALA A 214 -10.92 -24.68 10.28
N PRO A 215 -10.87 -25.57 11.26
CA PRO A 215 -9.81 -26.58 11.39
C PRO A 215 -9.59 -27.34 10.08
N GLY A 216 -8.32 -27.52 9.69
CA GLY A 216 -7.93 -28.16 8.43
C GLY A 216 -8.15 -27.34 7.16
N SER A 217 -8.60 -26.10 7.29
CA SER A 217 -8.87 -25.21 6.14
C SER A 217 -7.83 -24.11 6.02
N GLN A 218 -7.83 -23.45 4.85
CA GLN A 218 -7.01 -22.26 4.60
C GLN A 218 -7.80 -21.20 3.84
N ILE A 219 -7.38 -19.95 3.97
CA ILE A 219 -7.87 -18.82 3.17
C ILE A 219 -6.68 -18.11 2.54
N SER A 220 -6.91 -17.51 1.37
CA SER A 220 -5.91 -16.68 0.69
C SER A 220 -6.47 -15.31 0.37
N GLU A 221 -5.60 -14.32 0.37
CA GLU A 221 -5.87 -12.95 -0.02
C GLU A 221 -4.79 -12.45 -0.96
N THR A 222 -5.16 -11.78 -2.03
CA THR A 222 -4.21 -11.14 -2.94
C THR A 222 -4.45 -9.64 -2.98
N SER A 223 -3.42 -8.90 -2.62
CA SER A 223 -3.39 -7.44 -2.67
C SER A 223 -2.18 -6.98 -3.47
N HIS A 224 -2.21 -5.71 -3.90
CA HIS A 224 -1.08 -5.14 -4.62
C HIS A 224 -0.58 -3.88 -3.92
N LEU A 225 0.71 -3.58 -4.13
CA LEU A 225 1.33 -2.30 -3.81
C LEU A 225 1.91 -1.72 -5.09
N PHE A 226 1.41 -0.57 -5.51
CA PHE A 226 2.12 0.27 -6.45
C PHE A 226 3.08 1.17 -5.66
N ALA A 227 4.38 1.12 -5.97
CA ALA A 227 5.37 1.98 -5.32
C ALA A 227 6.34 2.51 -6.38
N GLY A 228 6.09 3.71 -6.91
CA GLY A 228 6.88 4.21 -8.02
C GLY A 228 6.49 5.57 -8.57
N ALA A 229 7.00 5.87 -9.75
CA ALA A 229 6.68 7.08 -10.48
C ALA A 229 5.27 7.00 -11.08
N LYS A 230 4.43 7.98 -10.77
CA LYS A 230 3.07 8.05 -11.31
C LYS A 230 3.07 8.74 -12.66
N THR A 231 2.84 7.97 -13.71
CA THR A 231 2.60 8.48 -15.06
C THR A 231 1.25 8.02 -15.56
N VAL A 232 0.55 8.88 -16.31
CA VAL A 232 -0.82 8.61 -16.75
C VAL A 232 -0.92 7.30 -17.53
N PRO A 233 -0.12 7.05 -18.58
CA PRO A 233 -0.24 5.80 -19.35
C PRO A 233 -0.02 4.55 -18.49
N LEU A 234 0.90 4.61 -17.52
CA LEU A 234 1.18 3.49 -16.63
C LEU A 234 0.00 3.19 -15.70
N LEU A 235 -0.57 4.23 -15.08
CA LEU A 235 -1.69 4.05 -14.17
C LEU A 235 -2.95 3.61 -14.90
N GLN A 236 -3.21 4.11 -16.12
CA GLN A 236 -4.31 3.65 -16.97
C GLN A 236 -4.17 2.18 -17.37
N ASP A 237 -2.96 1.72 -17.68
CA ASP A 237 -2.70 0.31 -17.98
C ASP A 237 -2.99 -0.59 -16.77
N TYR A 238 -2.59 -0.20 -15.56
CA TYR A 238 -2.94 -0.93 -14.34
C TYR A 238 -4.44 -0.84 -13.99
N GLU A 239 -5.06 0.33 -14.18
CA GLU A 239 -6.50 0.51 -14.02
C GLU A 239 -7.27 -0.51 -14.87
N ALA A 240 -6.92 -0.62 -16.14
CA ALA A 240 -7.55 -1.56 -17.06
C ALA A 240 -7.25 -3.02 -16.71
N LYS A 241 -5.99 -3.37 -16.41
CA LYS A 241 -5.56 -4.76 -16.18
C LYS A 241 -6.05 -5.34 -14.86
N LEU A 242 -6.07 -4.53 -13.82
CA LEU A 242 -6.42 -4.95 -12.46
C LEU A 242 -7.80 -4.44 -12.03
N HIS A 243 -8.54 -3.79 -12.94
CA HIS A 243 -9.85 -3.18 -12.67
C HIS A 243 -9.87 -2.22 -11.48
N ILE A 244 -8.78 -1.44 -11.32
CA ILE A 244 -8.63 -0.48 -10.24
C ILE A 244 -9.38 0.80 -10.59
N PRO A 245 -10.44 1.20 -9.87
CA PRO A 245 -11.23 2.35 -10.26
C PRO A 245 -10.44 3.66 -10.10
N ARG A 246 -10.44 4.51 -11.14
CA ARG A 246 -9.89 5.87 -11.07
C ARG A 246 -8.40 5.93 -10.66
N PHE A 247 -7.61 4.97 -11.07
CA PHE A 247 -6.21 4.90 -10.65
C PHE A 247 -5.36 5.97 -11.33
N ASP A 248 -5.70 6.37 -12.55
CA ASP A 248 -5.07 7.48 -13.26
C ASP A 248 -5.34 8.85 -12.61
N ASP A 249 -6.40 8.98 -11.79
CA ASP A 249 -6.66 10.20 -11.00
C ASP A 249 -5.63 10.42 -9.88
N ALA A 250 -4.71 9.49 -9.63
CA ALA A 250 -3.55 9.72 -8.78
C ALA A 250 -2.58 10.76 -9.37
N VAL A 251 -2.62 10.99 -10.68
CA VAL A 251 -1.96 12.13 -11.31
C VAL A 251 -2.84 13.36 -11.15
N ASP A 252 -2.29 14.40 -10.56
CA ASP A 252 -3.01 15.67 -10.40
C ASP A 252 -3.06 16.41 -11.74
N TRP A 253 -4.24 16.48 -12.32
CA TRP A 253 -4.51 17.20 -13.58
C TRP A 253 -4.59 18.72 -13.40
N GLY A 254 -4.47 19.21 -12.16
CA GLY A 254 -4.60 20.62 -11.81
C GLY A 254 -6.01 21.18 -11.97
N MET A 255 -6.17 22.48 -11.75
CA MET A 255 -7.46 23.18 -11.79
C MET A 255 -8.13 23.16 -13.19
N PHE A 256 -7.39 22.87 -14.24
CA PHE A 256 -7.84 22.83 -15.62
C PHE A 256 -7.97 21.42 -16.19
N CYS A 257 -8.28 20.43 -15.35
CA CYS A 257 -8.39 19.02 -15.76
C CYS A 257 -9.29 18.81 -17.01
N PHE A 258 -10.30 19.64 -17.22
CA PHE A 258 -11.15 19.61 -18.41
C PHE A 258 -10.40 19.89 -19.72
N PHE A 259 -9.35 20.69 -19.66
CA PHE A 259 -8.52 21.05 -20.83
C PHE A 259 -7.24 20.23 -20.90
N THR A 260 -6.65 19.90 -19.77
CA THR A 260 -5.35 19.19 -19.72
C THR A 260 -5.49 17.69 -19.98
N ARG A 261 -6.55 17.05 -19.46
CA ARG A 261 -6.79 15.61 -19.65
C ARG A 261 -6.88 15.18 -21.12
N PRO A 262 -7.63 15.87 -22.01
CA PRO A 262 -7.67 15.54 -23.44
C PRO A 262 -6.34 15.76 -24.18
N ILE A 263 -5.54 16.75 -23.76
CA ILE A 263 -4.26 17.11 -24.43
C ILE A 263 -3.18 16.04 -24.18
N PHE A 264 -3.20 15.37 -23.04
CA PHE A 264 -2.24 14.32 -22.67
C PHE A 264 -2.69 12.89 -23.05
N GLN A 265 -3.82 12.75 -23.74
CA GLN A 265 -4.33 11.46 -24.26
C GLN A 265 -3.98 11.23 -25.73
N PHE A 266 -3.23 12.15 -26.38
CA PHE A 266 -2.74 12.02 -27.76
C PHE A 266 -1.23 11.80 -27.82
#